data_2c6434c65c8d229cc1ed7af3102cad7e
#
_entry.id   2c6434c65c8d229cc1ed7af3102cad7e
#
_cell.length_a   1.000
_cell.length_b   1.000
_cell.length_c   1.000
_cell.angle_alpha   90.00
_cell.angle_beta   90.00
_cell.angle_gamma   90.00
#
_symmetry.space_group_name_H-M   'P 1'
#
loop_
_entity.id
_entity.type
_entity.pdbx_description
1 polymer ?
#
loop_
_entity_poly.entity_id
_entity_poly.type
_entity_poly.pdbx_seq_one_letter_code
_entity_poly.pdbx_strand_id
1 'polypeptide(L)'
;MGRKNKAYSKTLHQQAYDKLTSMQAFGESKKEAMKNGTEKDKIFSFNTYKSYWKHIKYFIKYVQETDLKCTTLKSAKKYVNEWLQKREAEGLSASTMHLEAKALGKLYGISPDDENYYQPPKRHREDIKRSRGTAKRDHHFSEKNNDELVKFCKGTGLRRCELSSIKGGDIITKTEIEAEITKLESIPEDKRTAADEKQLGILKDTRYFEEEYYVHIRKGIGKGGRERYSPIIGEHQKQIADRIIKTPEEKKVWEHIHGAADIHGYRAANLHLQKGRGKEKT
;
A
#
# COMPACT_ATOMS: atom_id res chain seq x y z
N MET A 1 12.98 6.46 -58.86
CA MET A 1 12.79 7.27 -57.61
C MET A 1 12.10 6.42 -56.57
N GLY A 2 12.85 5.96 -55.56
CA GLY A 2 12.31 5.13 -54.47
C GLY A 2 11.36 5.95 -53.59
N ARG A 3 10.15 5.43 -53.32
CA ARG A 3 9.23 5.99 -52.33
C ARG A 3 9.93 6.00 -50.98
N LYS A 4 10.26 7.18 -50.41
CA LYS A 4 10.67 7.31 -49.04
C LYS A 4 9.53 6.74 -48.15
N ASN A 5 9.76 5.63 -47.47
CA ASN A 5 8.85 5.13 -46.47
C ASN A 5 8.62 6.27 -45.46
N LYS A 6 7.41 6.83 -45.41
CA LYS A 6 6.99 7.71 -44.32
C LYS A 6 7.11 6.91 -43.03
N ALA A 7 8.09 7.24 -42.21
CA ALA A 7 8.15 6.69 -40.86
C ALA A 7 6.79 6.94 -40.20
N TYR A 8 6.07 5.90 -39.86
CA TYR A 8 4.80 5.99 -39.18
C TYR A 8 5.02 6.77 -37.86
N SER A 9 4.47 7.97 -37.78
CA SER A 9 4.52 8.74 -36.53
C SER A 9 3.72 7.99 -35.46
N LYS A 10 4.35 7.73 -34.31
CA LYS A 10 3.69 7.08 -33.18
C LYS A 10 2.43 7.87 -32.77
N THR A 11 1.34 7.18 -32.53
CA THR A 11 0.11 7.79 -32.00
C THR A 11 0.38 8.43 -30.64
N LEU A 12 -0.44 9.40 -30.20
CA LEU A 12 -0.35 10.02 -28.88
C LEU A 12 -0.38 8.96 -27.76
N HIS A 13 -1.24 7.94 -27.92
CA HIS A 13 -1.31 6.80 -27.02
C HIS A 13 0.03 6.05 -26.94
N GLN A 14 0.65 5.73 -28.08
CA GLN A 14 1.93 5.03 -28.10
C GLN A 14 3.06 5.85 -27.51
N GLN A 15 3.11 7.15 -27.78
CA GLN A 15 4.10 8.06 -27.18
C GLN A 15 4.00 8.09 -25.66
N ALA A 16 2.77 8.16 -25.11
CA ALA A 16 2.54 8.15 -23.67
C ALA A 16 2.89 6.81 -23.03
N TYR A 17 2.54 5.70 -23.70
CA TYR A 17 2.88 4.36 -23.27
C TYR A 17 4.39 4.16 -23.18
N ASP A 18 5.10 4.50 -24.25
CA ASP A 18 6.57 4.35 -24.33
C ASP A 18 7.25 5.19 -23.24
N LYS A 19 6.80 6.44 -23.06
CA LYS A 19 7.36 7.32 -22.03
C LYS A 19 7.10 6.80 -20.62
N LEU A 20 5.90 6.32 -20.31
CA LEU A 20 5.60 5.78 -19.00
C LEU A 20 6.36 4.47 -18.75
N THR A 21 6.51 3.65 -19.78
CA THR A 21 7.22 2.37 -19.72
C THR A 21 8.72 2.59 -19.48
N SER A 22 9.33 3.61 -20.08
CA SER A 22 10.74 3.94 -19.86
C SER A 22 11.05 4.37 -18.41
N MET A 23 10.02 4.73 -17.62
CA MET A 23 10.17 5.10 -16.20
C MET A 23 10.09 3.90 -15.25
N GLN A 24 9.89 2.68 -15.73
CA GLN A 24 9.79 1.50 -14.88
C GLN A 24 11.13 1.21 -14.18
N ALA A 25 11.06 1.11 -12.85
CA ALA A 25 12.17 0.80 -11.97
C ALA A 25 11.71 -0.22 -10.90
N PHE A 26 11.05 -1.30 -11.38
CA PHE A 26 10.48 -2.31 -10.50
C PHE A 26 11.59 -3.10 -9.80
N GLY A 27 11.46 -3.23 -8.47
CA GLY A 27 12.48 -3.88 -7.65
C GLY A 27 13.56 -2.94 -7.10
N GLU A 28 13.69 -1.72 -7.64
CA GLU A 28 14.61 -0.73 -7.09
C GLU A 28 14.07 -0.13 -5.77
N SER A 29 15.00 0.28 -4.89
CA SER A 29 14.65 0.95 -3.63
C SER A 29 14.22 2.39 -3.87
N LYS A 30 12.94 2.69 -3.65
CA LYS A 30 12.45 4.08 -3.71
C LYS A 30 13.19 4.99 -2.72
N LYS A 31 13.57 4.47 -1.53
CA LYS A 31 14.26 5.25 -0.49
C LYS A 31 15.67 5.67 -0.96
N GLU A 32 16.37 4.79 -1.62
CA GLU A 32 17.70 5.09 -2.19
C GLU A 32 17.57 6.06 -3.36
N ALA A 33 16.61 5.85 -4.26
CA ALA A 33 16.35 6.78 -5.35
C ALA A 33 16.03 8.20 -4.84
N MET A 34 15.26 8.33 -3.75
CA MET A 34 14.98 9.62 -3.11
C MET A 34 16.24 10.26 -2.51
N LYS A 35 17.13 9.46 -1.88
CA LYS A 35 18.41 9.98 -1.37
C LYS A 35 19.31 10.51 -2.48
N ASN A 36 19.25 9.87 -3.65
CA ASN A 36 20.08 10.21 -4.82
C ASN A 36 19.38 11.22 -5.76
N GLY A 37 18.18 11.70 -5.44
CA GLY A 37 17.41 12.64 -6.27
C GLY A 37 16.93 12.07 -7.62
N THR A 38 16.94 10.73 -7.79
CA THR A 38 16.59 10.06 -9.05
C THR A 38 15.16 9.50 -9.08
N GLU A 39 14.35 9.79 -8.06
CA GLU A 39 12.99 9.26 -7.94
C GLU A 39 12.00 9.90 -8.93
N LYS A 40 12.32 11.11 -9.43
CA LYS A 40 11.41 11.91 -10.26
C LYS A 40 11.01 11.21 -11.55
N ASP A 41 11.95 10.48 -12.16
CA ASP A 41 11.73 9.79 -13.45
C ASP A 41 11.52 8.28 -13.32
N LYS A 42 11.22 7.79 -12.09
CA LYS A 42 11.09 6.36 -11.82
C LYS A 42 9.71 5.98 -11.27
N ILE A 43 9.23 4.80 -11.65
CA ILE A 43 8.01 4.16 -11.15
C ILE A 43 8.39 2.81 -10.53
N PHE A 44 8.32 2.71 -9.19
CA PHE A 44 8.88 1.60 -8.41
C PHE A 44 7.93 0.40 -8.24
N SER A 45 6.69 0.48 -8.68
CA SER A 45 5.77 -0.65 -8.55
C SER A 45 4.84 -0.78 -9.75
N PHE A 46 4.57 -2.04 -10.13
CA PHE A 46 3.64 -2.35 -11.20
C PHE A 46 2.22 -1.81 -10.95
N ASN A 47 1.75 -1.83 -9.70
CA ASN A 47 0.43 -1.28 -9.37
C ASN A 47 0.36 0.24 -9.57
N THR A 48 1.43 0.97 -9.24
CA THR A 48 1.53 2.41 -9.54
C THR A 48 1.53 2.66 -11.04
N TYR A 49 2.32 1.89 -11.79
CA TYR A 49 2.35 1.95 -13.25
C TYR A 49 0.97 1.73 -13.86
N LYS A 50 0.27 0.65 -13.47
CA LYS A 50 -1.11 0.37 -13.94
C LYS A 50 -2.08 1.50 -13.61
N SER A 51 -2.00 2.05 -12.40
CA SER A 51 -2.87 3.15 -11.99
C SER A 51 -2.60 4.41 -12.80
N TYR A 52 -1.33 4.79 -12.98
CA TYR A 52 -0.95 5.95 -13.79
C TYR A 52 -1.37 5.78 -15.25
N TRP A 53 -1.11 4.60 -15.83
CA TRP A 53 -1.51 4.31 -17.20
C TRP A 53 -3.03 4.41 -17.40
N LYS A 54 -3.83 3.95 -16.43
CA LYS A 54 -5.29 4.09 -16.49
C LYS A 54 -5.71 5.56 -16.60
N HIS A 55 -5.18 6.44 -15.77
CA HIS A 55 -5.54 7.85 -15.76
C HIS A 55 -4.99 8.62 -16.97
N ILE A 56 -3.78 8.28 -17.41
CA ILE A 56 -3.18 8.82 -18.63
C ILE A 56 -4.03 8.48 -19.87
N LYS A 57 -4.57 7.27 -19.95
CA LYS A 57 -5.48 6.89 -21.05
C LYS A 57 -6.75 7.75 -21.10
N TYR A 58 -7.31 8.10 -19.95
CA TYR A 58 -8.48 8.99 -19.91
C TYR A 58 -8.14 10.39 -20.41
N PHE A 59 -7.00 10.92 -20.02
CA PHE A 59 -6.49 12.19 -20.52
C PHE A 59 -6.24 12.17 -22.03
N ILE A 60 -5.58 11.13 -22.55
CA ILE A 60 -5.33 11.01 -23.99
C ILE A 60 -6.63 10.99 -24.79
N LYS A 61 -7.62 10.22 -24.32
CA LYS A 61 -8.94 10.19 -24.93
C LYS A 61 -9.57 11.57 -24.96
N TYR A 62 -9.54 12.30 -23.85
CA TYR A 62 -10.02 13.67 -23.79
C TYR A 62 -9.33 14.60 -24.81
N VAL A 63 -8.01 14.56 -24.90
CA VAL A 63 -7.25 15.37 -25.85
C VAL A 63 -7.64 15.05 -27.29
N GLN A 64 -7.81 13.77 -27.63
CA GLN A 64 -8.22 13.34 -28.96
C GLN A 64 -9.64 13.77 -29.32
N GLU A 65 -10.55 13.84 -28.34
CA GLU A 65 -11.91 14.32 -28.52
C GLU A 65 -11.98 15.85 -28.64
N THR A 66 -11.07 16.57 -27.93
CA THR A 66 -11.06 18.05 -27.91
C THR A 66 -10.28 18.63 -29.06
N ASP A 67 -9.16 18.04 -29.45
CA ASP A 67 -8.26 18.54 -30.50
C ASP A 67 -7.70 17.41 -31.37
N LEU A 68 -8.40 17.09 -32.45
CA LEU A 68 -8.00 16.08 -33.43
C LEU A 68 -6.62 16.32 -34.07
N LYS A 69 -6.11 17.56 -34.03
CA LYS A 69 -4.79 17.93 -34.59
C LYS A 69 -3.67 17.73 -33.59
N CYS A 70 -4.00 17.46 -32.31
CA CYS A 70 -3.04 17.21 -31.27
C CYS A 70 -2.47 15.78 -31.36
N THR A 71 -1.32 15.63 -32.02
CA THR A 71 -0.70 14.32 -32.30
C THR A 71 0.54 14.02 -31.46
N THR A 72 1.00 14.95 -30.62
CA THR A 72 2.22 14.79 -29.82
C THR A 72 1.98 15.05 -28.34
N LEU A 73 2.74 14.35 -27.47
CA LEU A 73 2.71 14.62 -26.03
C LEU A 73 3.05 16.07 -25.70
N LYS A 74 4.00 16.67 -26.44
CA LYS A 74 4.39 18.05 -26.23
C LYS A 74 3.20 19.01 -26.45
N SER A 75 2.45 18.84 -27.52
CA SER A 75 1.25 19.65 -27.81
C SER A 75 0.09 19.35 -26.87
N ALA A 76 -0.03 18.11 -26.38
CA ALA A 76 -1.07 17.71 -25.43
C ALA A 76 -0.87 18.32 -24.01
N LYS A 77 0.36 18.72 -23.65
CA LYS A 77 0.67 19.27 -22.32
C LYS A 77 -0.22 20.46 -21.95
N LYS A 78 -0.59 21.32 -22.90
CA LYS A 78 -1.43 22.50 -22.65
C LYS A 78 -2.82 22.16 -22.08
N TYR A 79 -3.33 20.97 -22.34
CA TYR A 79 -4.65 20.50 -21.87
C TYR A 79 -4.65 19.89 -20.48
N VAL A 80 -3.49 19.76 -19.82
CA VAL A 80 -3.39 19.03 -18.54
C VAL A 80 -4.22 19.68 -17.43
N ASN A 81 -4.09 21.00 -17.25
CA ASN A 81 -4.83 21.71 -16.19
C ASN A 81 -6.32 21.76 -16.50
N GLU A 82 -6.70 22.01 -17.75
CA GLU A 82 -8.10 22.00 -18.19
C GLU A 82 -8.76 20.64 -17.94
N TRP A 83 -8.07 19.54 -18.28
CA TRP A 83 -8.53 18.19 -17.98
C TRP A 83 -8.75 17.97 -16.48
N LEU A 84 -7.78 18.33 -15.65
CA LEU A 84 -7.87 18.13 -14.21
C LEU A 84 -8.99 18.97 -13.58
N GLN A 85 -9.19 20.20 -14.02
CA GLN A 85 -10.32 21.06 -13.59
C GLN A 85 -11.66 20.46 -14.01
N LYS A 86 -11.77 19.95 -15.23
CA LYS A 86 -12.96 19.22 -15.69
C LYS A 86 -13.27 18.00 -14.80
N ARG A 87 -12.25 17.21 -14.47
CA ARG A 87 -12.41 16.04 -13.61
C ARG A 87 -12.86 16.40 -12.19
N GLU A 88 -12.37 17.53 -11.66
CA GLU A 88 -12.82 18.05 -10.38
C GLU A 88 -14.29 18.48 -10.44
N ALA A 89 -14.68 19.19 -11.49
CA ALA A 89 -16.08 19.59 -11.72
C ALA A 89 -17.04 18.40 -11.88
N GLU A 90 -16.55 17.25 -12.34
CA GLU A 90 -17.30 15.98 -12.36
C GLU A 90 -17.50 15.36 -10.94
N GLY A 91 -17.01 16.00 -9.88
CA GLY A 91 -17.20 15.58 -8.47
C GLY A 91 -16.35 14.39 -8.06
N LEU A 92 -15.20 14.16 -8.67
CA LEU A 92 -14.30 13.10 -8.27
C LEU A 92 -13.69 13.37 -6.88
N SER A 93 -13.47 12.30 -6.12
CA SER A 93 -12.88 12.42 -4.79
C SER A 93 -11.48 13.06 -4.84
N ALA A 94 -11.13 13.86 -3.81
CA ALA A 94 -9.81 14.44 -3.65
C ALA A 94 -8.67 13.41 -3.81
N SER A 95 -8.90 12.16 -3.34
CA SER A 95 -7.93 11.06 -3.50
C SER A 95 -7.69 10.68 -4.97
N THR A 96 -8.76 10.66 -5.78
CA THR A 96 -8.68 10.38 -7.22
C THR A 96 -7.99 11.53 -7.93
N MET A 97 -8.35 12.78 -7.61
CA MET A 97 -7.74 13.97 -8.19
C MET A 97 -6.23 14.03 -7.93
N HIS A 98 -5.79 13.75 -6.69
CA HIS A 98 -4.36 13.63 -6.39
C HIS A 98 -3.66 12.53 -7.19
N LEU A 99 -4.34 11.41 -7.48
CA LEU A 99 -3.77 10.33 -8.28
C LEU A 99 -3.64 10.73 -9.76
N GLU A 100 -4.66 11.36 -10.33
CA GLU A 100 -4.64 11.85 -11.73
C GLU A 100 -3.58 12.94 -11.93
N ALA A 101 -3.54 13.93 -11.02
CA ALA A 101 -2.51 14.96 -11.05
C ALA A 101 -1.10 14.35 -10.97
N LYS A 102 -0.86 13.40 -10.05
CA LYS A 102 0.43 12.70 -9.96
C LYS A 102 0.78 11.91 -11.21
N ALA A 103 -0.20 11.28 -11.86
CA ALA A 103 0.03 10.51 -13.08
C ALA A 103 0.46 11.44 -14.24
N LEU A 104 -0.24 12.55 -14.41
CA LEU A 104 0.08 13.54 -15.46
C LEU A 104 1.35 14.33 -15.12
N GLY A 105 1.55 14.73 -13.87
CA GLY A 105 2.80 15.34 -13.42
C GLY A 105 4.01 14.42 -13.71
N LYS A 106 3.89 13.11 -13.45
CA LYS A 106 4.93 12.13 -13.79
C LYS A 106 5.15 12.05 -15.30
N LEU A 107 4.08 11.97 -16.10
CA LEU A 107 4.17 11.91 -17.56
C LEU A 107 4.90 13.12 -18.17
N TYR A 108 4.65 14.31 -17.63
CA TYR A 108 5.19 15.55 -18.17
C TYR A 108 6.40 16.11 -17.43
N GLY A 109 6.86 15.43 -16.36
CA GLY A 109 7.96 15.92 -15.53
C GLY A 109 7.61 17.23 -14.79
N ILE A 110 6.32 17.41 -14.41
CA ILE A 110 5.86 18.60 -13.70
C ILE A 110 5.95 18.33 -12.20
N SER A 111 6.54 19.28 -11.44
CA SER A 111 6.54 19.21 -9.99
C SER A 111 5.13 19.47 -9.42
N PRO A 112 4.70 18.76 -8.37
CA PRO A 112 3.48 19.10 -7.64
C PRO A 112 3.50 20.52 -7.05
N ASP A 113 4.70 21.08 -6.84
CA ASP A 113 4.91 22.42 -6.26
C ASP A 113 5.00 23.52 -7.32
N ASP A 114 4.81 23.19 -8.60
CA ASP A 114 4.77 24.16 -9.69
C ASP A 114 3.48 24.98 -9.58
N GLU A 115 3.60 26.29 -9.41
CA GLU A 115 2.46 27.21 -9.25
C GLU A 115 1.50 27.20 -10.48
N ASN A 116 2.01 26.88 -11.65
CA ASN A 116 1.23 26.76 -12.88
C ASN A 116 0.59 25.39 -13.06
N TYR A 117 0.82 24.46 -12.11
CA TYR A 117 0.23 23.14 -12.16
C TYR A 117 -1.02 23.08 -11.30
N TYR A 118 -2.03 22.34 -11.79
CA TYR A 118 -3.27 22.13 -11.07
C TYR A 118 -3.02 21.61 -9.63
N GLN A 119 -3.61 22.29 -8.65
CA GLN A 119 -3.53 21.92 -7.24
C GLN A 119 -4.78 21.14 -6.84
N PRO A 120 -4.67 19.82 -6.58
CA PRO A 120 -5.81 19.00 -6.20
C PRO A 120 -6.36 19.40 -4.82
N PRO A 121 -7.68 19.28 -4.57
CA PRO A 121 -8.31 19.65 -3.32
C PRO A 121 -7.71 18.89 -2.13
N LYS A 122 -7.69 19.52 -0.96
CA LYS A 122 -7.19 18.88 0.27
C LYS A 122 -8.01 17.61 0.58
N ARG A 123 -7.31 16.60 1.09
CA ARG A 123 -7.95 15.35 1.53
C ARG A 123 -8.41 15.51 2.97
N HIS A 124 -9.70 15.47 3.20
CA HIS A 124 -10.27 15.40 4.53
C HIS A 124 -10.59 13.95 4.88
N ARG A 125 -10.39 13.59 6.13
CA ARG A 125 -10.58 12.20 6.59
C ARG A 125 -12.06 11.83 6.60
N GLU A 126 -12.92 12.77 6.90
CA GLU A 126 -14.38 12.68 6.90
C GLU A 126 -14.96 12.39 5.51
N ASP A 127 -14.31 12.86 4.44
CA ASP A 127 -14.71 12.62 3.06
C ASP A 127 -14.37 11.22 2.55
N ILE A 128 -13.62 10.44 3.33
CA ILE A 128 -13.24 9.08 2.94
C ILE A 128 -14.45 8.18 3.09
N LYS A 129 -15.32 8.20 2.08
CA LYS A 129 -16.33 7.16 1.92
C LYS A 129 -15.59 5.86 1.58
N ARG A 130 -15.76 4.83 2.44
CA ARG A 130 -15.23 3.51 2.11
C ARG A 130 -15.82 3.10 0.76
N SER A 131 -14.97 2.89 -0.23
CA SER A 131 -15.36 2.45 -1.58
C SER A 131 -15.99 1.05 -1.59
N ARG A 132 -15.83 0.31 -0.49
CA ARG A 132 -16.59 -0.91 -0.20
C ARG A 132 -17.62 -0.53 0.86
N GLY A 133 -18.83 -0.22 0.40
CA GLY A 133 -19.99 -0.43 1.24
C GLY A 133 -19.91 -1.86 1.79
N THR A 134 -20.63 -2.16 2.89
CA THR A 134 -20.84 -3.55 3.32
C THR A 134 -20.98 -4.38 2.07
N ALA A 135 -20.02 -5.28 1.85
CA ALA A 135 -19.97 -6.09 0.65
C ALA A 135 -21.42 -6.59 0.43
N LYS A 136 -22.02 -6.20 -0.69
CA LYS A 136 -23.27 -6.81 -1.09
C LYS A 136 -23.05 -8.28 -0.91
N ARG A 137 -23.85 -8.92 -0.03
CA ARG A 137 -23.73 -10.30 0.39
C ARG A 137 -23.11 -11.11 -0.73
N ASP A 138 -21.83 -11.47 -0.60
CA ASP A 138 -21.25 -12.43 -1.52
C ASP A 138 -21.95 -13.76 -1.21
N HIS A 139 -22.79 -14.22 -2.12
CA HIS A 139 -23.49 -15.48 -1.99
C HIS A 139 -22.55 -16.67 -1.80
N HIS A 140 -21.26 -16.49 -2.09
CA HIS A 140 -20.22 -17.51 -1.98
C HIS A 140 -19.38 -17.40 -0.71
N PHE A 141 -19.58 -16.37 0.15
CA PHE A 141 -18.86 -16.21 1.39
C PHE A 141 -19.81 -16.01 2.58
N SER A 142 -19.72 -16.93 3.55
CA SER A 142 -20.42 -16.83 4.82
C SER A 142 -19.41 -16.58 5.94
N GLU A 143 -19.56 -15.46 6.67
CA GLU A 143 -18.74 -15.20 7.86
C GLU A 143 -18.94 -16.30 8.91
N LYS A 144 -20.14 -16.84 9.05
CA LYS A 144 -20.45 -17.93 9.98
C LYS A 144 -19.68 -19.20 9.64
N ASN A 145 -19.59 -19.57 8.36
CA ASN A 145 -18.84 -20.76 7.91
C ASN A 145 -17.34 -20.55 7.94
N ASN A 146 -16.89 -19.29 8.00
CA ASN A 146 -15.46 -18.90 8.09
C ASN A 146 -15.17 -18.17 9.41
N ASP A 147 -15.92 -18.47 10.46
CA ASP A 147 -15.87 -17.78 11.74
C ASP A 147 -14.44 -17.71 12.33
N GLU A 148 -13.71 -18.82 12.28
CA GLU A 148 -12.32 -18.87 12.74
C GLU A 148 -11.41 -17.90 11.98
N LEU A 149 -11.52 -17.84 10.66
CA LEU A 149 -10.77 -16.87 9.83
C LEU A 149 -11.16 -15.43 10.15
N VAL A 150 -12.45 -15.17 10.34
CA VAL A 150 -12.96 -13.83 10.66
C VAL A 150 -12.46 -13.35 12.02
N LYS A 151 -12.53 -14.21 13.05
CA LYS A 151 -11.99 -13.96 14.39
C LYS A 151 -10.48 -13.70 14.34
N PHE A 152 -9.77 -14.55 13.62
CA PHE A 152 -8.33 -14.40 13.41
C PHE A 152 -7.97 -13.05 12.78
N CYS A 153 -8.67 -12.65 11.72
CA CYS A 153 -8.43 -11.38 11.04
C CYS A 153 -8.77 -10.16 11.92
N LYS A 154 -9.87 -10.23 12.68
CA LYS A 154 -10.26 -9.17 13.63
C LYS A 154 -9.28 -9.07 14.80
N GLY A 155 -8.78 -10.19 15.32
CA GLY A 155 -7.85 -10.22 16.43
C GLY A 155 -6.43 -9.79 16.06
N THR A 156 -5.93 -10.14 14.88
CA THR A 156 -4.56 -9.84 14.46
C THR A 156 -4.41 -8.56 13.65
N GLY A 157 -5.46 -8.09 12.97
CA GLY A 157 -5.42 -6.92 12.11
C GLY A 157 -4.45 -7.02 10.93
N LEU A 158 -4.10 -8.23 10.49
CA LEU A 158 -3.14 -8.45 9.40
C LEU A 158 -3.71 -8.03 8.03
N ARG A 159 -2.83 -7.64 7.11
CA ARG A 159 -3.19 -7.45 5.70
C ARG A 159 -3.30 -8.79 5.00
N ARG A 160 -4.01 -8.86 3.86
CA ARG A 160 -4.16 -10.12 3.11
C ARG A 160 -2.83 -10.78 2.76
N CYS A 161 -1.83 -10.01 2.31
CA CYS A 161 -0.50 -10.55 1.99
C CYS A 161 0.23 -11.08 3.23
N GLU A 162 0.08 -10.42 4.39
CA GLU A 162 0.64 -10.86 5.66
C GLU A 162 -0.05 -12.15 6.11
N LEU A 163 -1.38 -12.15 6.12
CA LEU A 163 -2.20 -13.30 6.50
C LEU A 163 -1.89 -14.55 5.66
N SER A 164 -1.67 -14.41 4.35
CA SER A 164 -1.33 -15.52 3.45
C SER A 164 0.11 -16.04 3.59
N SER A 165 0.94 -15.36 4.38
CA SER A 165 2.37 -15.64 4.50
C SER A 165 2.81 -16.05 5.89
N ILE A 166 1.96 -15.86 6.93
CA ILE A 166 2.29 -16.26 8.29
C ILE A 166 2.38 -17.80 8.42
N LYS A 167 3.33 -18.25 9.23
CA LYS A 167 3.63 -19.66 9.52
C LYS A 167 3.44 -19.95 11.00
N GLY A 168 3.48 -21.22 11.41
CA GLY A 168 3.37 -21.62 12.80
C GLY A 168 4.45 -21.05 13.71
N GLY A 169 5.67 -20.84 13.18
CA GLY A 169 6.76 -20.19 13.93
C GLY A 169 6.66 -18.66 14.05
N ASP A 170 5.65 -18.03 13.43
CA ASP A 170 5.52 -16.57 13.45
C ASP A 170 4.69 -16.06 14.64
N ILE A 171 4.89 -16.64 15.83
CA ILE A 171 4.26 -16.21 17.08
C ILE A 171 5.33 -15.98 18.15
N ILE A 172 5.11 -15.01 19.01
CA ILE A 172 5.97 -14.71 20.15
C ILE A 172 5.12 -14.19 21.30
N THR A 173 5.51 -14.51 22.52
CA THR A 173 4.87 -14.02 23.75
C THR A 173 5.48 -12.69 24.19
N LYS A 174 4.74 -11.96 25.05
CA LYS A 174 5.26 -10.76 25.70
C LYS A 174 6.54 -11.04 26.48
N THR A 175 6.56 -12.15 27.24
CA THR A 175 7.73 -12.56 28.04
C THR A 175 8.98 -12.79 27.17
N GLU A 176 8.81 -13.44 26.02
CA GLU A 176 9.92 -13.65 25.07
C GLU A 176 10.40 -12.33 24.45
N ILE A 177 9.50 -11.38 24.15
CA ILE A 177 9.88 -10.04 23.69
C ILE A 177 10.69 -9.31 24.76
N GLU A 178 10.24 -9.34 26.03
CA GLU A 178 10.93 -8.69 27.14
C GLU A 178 12.30 -9.33 27.41
N ALA A 179 12.40 -10.65 27.32
CA ALA A 179 13.67 -11.36 27.44
C ALA A 179 14.66 -10.98 26.33
N GLU A 180 14.21 -10.90 25.08
CA GLU A 180 15.08 -10.50 23.95
C GLU A 180 15.50 -9.02 24.04
N ILE A 181 14.61 -8.12 24.49
CA ILE A 181 14.98 -6.72 24.79
C ILE A 181 16.09 -6.68 25.85
N THR A 182 15.91 -7.39 26.98
CA THR A 182 16.89 -7.44 28.07
C THR A 182 18.24 -7.95 27.57
N LYS A 183 18.24 -9.00 26.76
CA LYS A 183 19.44 -9.57 26.14
C LYS A 183 20.15 -8.56 25.24
N LEU A 184 19.43 -7.86 24.38
CA LEU A 184 20.01 -6.85 23.49
C LEU A 184 20.50 -5.61 24.27
N GLU A 185 19.80 -5.22 25.33
CA GLU A 185 20.20 -4.10 26.20
C GLU A 185 21.44 -4.43 27.04
N SER A 186 21.70 -5.73 27.35
CA SER A 186 22.91 -6.16 28.06
C SER A 186 24.19 -6.03 27.24
N ILE A 187 24.09 -5.92 25.91
CA ILE A 187 25.21 -5.63 25.03
C ILE A 187 25.57 -4.15 25.18
N PRO A 188 26.83 -3.78 25.52
CA PRO A 188 27.26 -2.40 25.57
C PRO A 188 26.97 -1.65 24.26
N GLU A 189 26.52 -0.40 24.36
CA GLU A 189 26.05 0.38 23.19
C GLU A 189 27.09 0.49 22.08
N ASP A 190 28.36 0.65 22.46
CA ASP A 190 29.52 0.70 21.55
C ASP A 190 29.83 -0.64 20.84
N LYS A 191 29.26 -1.76 21.35
CA LYS A 191 29.42 -3.11 20.79
C LYS A 191 28.19 -3.61 20.03
N ARG A 192 27.07 -2.88 20.09
CA ARG A 192 25.86 -3.26 19.34
C ARG A 192 26.06 -3.07 17.86
N THR A 193 25.68 -4.08 17.10
CA THR A 193 25.64 -3.97 15.64
C THR A 193 24.44 -3.14 15.19
N ALA A 194 24.47 -2.62 13.96
CA ALA A 194 23.32 -1.95 13.35
C ALA A 194 22.07 -2.87 13.22
N ALA A 195 22.29 -4.19 13.20
CA ALA A 195 21.21 -5.17 13.23
C ALA A 195 20.58 -5.27 14.63
N ASP A 196 21.41 -5.28 15.70
CA ASP A 196 20.94 -5.30 17.08
C ASP A 196 20.13 -4.04 17.42
N GLU A 197 20.62 -2.87 17.05
CA GLU A 197 19.91 -1.59 17.23
C GLU A 197 18.57 -1.57 16.51
N LYS A 198 18.55 -2.08 15.28
CA LYS A 198 17.31 -2.15 14.52
C LYS A 198 16.32 -3.12 15.16
N GLN A 199 16.77 -4.31 15.60
CA GLN A 199 15.94 -5.30 16.26
C GLN A 199 15.41 -4.76 17.58
N LEU A 200 16.26 -4.13 18.37
CA LEU A 200 15.86 -3.47 19.61
C LEU A 200 14.78 -2.40 19.39
N GLY A 201 14.91 -1.58 18.34
CA GLY A 201 13.90 -0.61 17.97
C GLY A 201 12.56 -1.24 17.63
N ILE A 202 12.54 -2.36 16.86
CA ILE A 202 11.31 -3.08 16.52
C ILE A 202 10.64 -3.67 17.78
N LEU A 203 11.42 -4.27 18.67
CA LEU A 203 10.91 -4.87 19.92
C LEU A 203 10.41 -3.82 20.90
N LYS A 204 11.08 -2.68 21.02
CA LYS A 204 10.65 -1.56 21.87
C LYS A 204 9.33 -0.96 21.39
N ASP A 205 9.12 -0.85 20.08
CA ASP A 205 7.83 -0.41 19.49
C ASP A 205 6.69 -1.38 19.91
N THR A 206 6.97 -2.68 20.00
CA THR A 206 5.99 -3.70 20.40
C THR A 206 5.63 -3.62 21.88
N ARG A 207 6.54 -3.19 22.75
CA ARG A 207 6.36 -3.09 24.20
C ARG A 207 5.21 -2.17 24.66
N TYR A 208 4.75 -1.27 23.79
CA TYR A 208 3.59 -0.41 24.08
C TYR A 208 2.26 -1.16 24.09
N PHE A 209 2.22 -2.41 23.65
CA PHE A 209 1.04 -3.25 23.69
C PHE A 209 1.12 -4.19 24.91
N GLU A 210 0.03 -4.30 25.67
CA GLU A 210 -0.05 -5.13 26.88
C GLU A 210 -0.55 -6.55 26.62
N GLU A 211 -0.61 -6.96 25.38
CA GLU A 211 -1.15 -8.26 25.00
C GLU A 211 -0.14 -9.39 25.29
N GLU A 212 -0.65 -10.58 25.51
CA GLU A 212 0.18 -11.76 25.82
C GLU A 212 0.88 -12.33 24.58
N TYR A 213 0.20 -12.26 23.41
CA TYR A 213 0.67 -12.87 22.17
C TYR A 213 0.80 -11.87 21.05
N TYR A 214 1.82 -12.05 20.21
CA TYR A 214 2.11 -11.23 19.04
C TYR A 214 2.40 -12.10 17.82
N VAL A 215 1.95 -11.65 16.65
CA VAL A 215 2.33 -12.24 15.37
C VAL A 215 3.54 -11.52 14.82
N HIS A 216 4.61 -12.24 14.53
CA HIS A 216 5.81 -11.74 13.89
C HIS A 216 5.58 -11.59 12.37
N ILE A 217 5.58 -10.38 11.87
CA ILE A 217 5.53 -10.11 10.44
C ILE A 217 6.95 -9.88 9.94
N ARG A 218 7.52 -10.93 9.35
CA ARG A 218 8.90 -10.95 8.88
C ARG A 218 9.18 -9.90 7.83
N LYS A 219 10.44 -9.49 7.72
CA LYS A 219 10.93 -8.59 6.69
C LYS A 219 10.53 -9.07 5.29
N GLY A 220 10.05 -8.15 4.43
CA GLY A 220 9.64 -8.45 3.05
C GLY A 220 8.16 -8.78 2.86
N ILE A 221 7.44 -9.27 3.89
CA ILE A 221 6.04 -9.68 3.78
C ILE A 221 5.08 -8.49 3.78
N GLY A 222 5.28 -7.54 4.68
CA GLY A 222 4.40 -6.38 4.87
C GLY A 222 4.56 -5.30 3.80
N LYS A 223 3.60 -4.36 3.74
CA LYS A 223 3.69 -3.19 2.87
C LYS A 223 4.95 -2.38 3.19
N GLY A 224 5.83 -2.22 2.20
CA GLY A 224 7.11 -1.55 2.35
C GLY A 224 8.20 -2.41 2.97
N GLY A 225 7.99 -3.72 3.07
CA GLY A 225 8.96 -4.70 3.55
C GLY A 225 9.34 -4.56 5.05
N ARG A 226 8.55 -3.80 5.82
CA ARG A 226 8.86 -3.54 7.23
C ARG A 226 8.56 -4.78 8.08
N GLU A 227 9.52 -5.16 8.87
CA GLU A 227 9.37 -6.13 9.95
C GLU A 227 8.67 -5.49 11.15
N ARG A 228 7.80 -6.23 11.83
CA ARG A 228 7.13 -5.79 13.04
C ARG A 228 6.43 -6.93 13.76
N TYR A 229 6.09 -6.72 15.00
CA TYR A 229 5.18 -7.56 15.77
C TYR A 229 3.77 -6.92 15.81
N SER A 230 2.74 -7.74 15.60
CA SER A 230 1.34 -7.29 15.65
C SER A 230 0.66 -7.96 16.84
N PRO A 231 0.11 -7.20 17.80
CA PRO A 231 -0.55 -7.79 18.96
C PRO A 231 -1.78 -8.58 18.52
N ILE A 232 -2.06 -9.68 19.20
CA ILE A 232 -3.31 -10.42 19.08
C ILE A 232 -4.25 -9.86 20.15
N ILE A 233 -5.33 -9.20 19.72
CA ILE A 233 -6.25 -8.48 20.61
C ILE A 233 -7.67 -9.08 20.63
N GLY A 234 -8.43 -8.76 21.68
CA GLY A 234 -9.83 -9.14 21.81
C GLY A 234 -10.01 -10.47 22.56
N GLU A 235 -11.26 -10.91 22.68
CA GLU A 235 -11.66 -12.07 23.48
C GLU A 235 -11.16 -13.43 22.96
N HIS A 236 -10.76 -13.50 21.69
CA HIS A 236 -10.31 -14.73 21.03
C HIS A 236 -8.79 -14.88 20.96
N GLN A 237 -8.03 -14.13 21.75
CA GLN A 237 -6.55 -14.16 21.73
C GLN A 237 -5.99 -15.57 21.81
N LYS A 238 -6.42 -16.33 22.84
CA LYS A 238 -5.93 -17.69 23.07
C LYS A 238 -6.25 -18.63 21.92
N GLN A 239 -7.47 -18.57 21.38
CA GLN A 239 -7.86 -19.39 20.23
C GLN A 239 -7.01 -19.09 18.99
N ILE A 240 -6.70 -17.81 18.76
CA ILE A 240 -5.86 -17.36 17.65
C ILE A 240 -4.42 -17.81 17.84
N ALA A 241 -3.86 -17.64 19.06
CA ALA A 241 -2.52 -18.09 19.40
C ALA A 241 -2.39 -19.62 19.27
N ASP A 242 -3.34 -20.37 19.83
CA ASP A 242 -3.38 -21.83 19.73
C ASP A 242 -3.36 -22.34 18.29
N ARG A 243 -4.09 -21.66 17.39
CA ARG A 243 -4.07 -22.01 15.96
C ARG A 243 -2.68 -21.85 15.35
N ILE A 244 -1.97 -20.76 15.68
CA ILE A 244 -0.60 -20.55 15.18
C ILE A 244 0.34 -21.60 15.77
N ILE A 245 0.31 -21.80 17.08
CA ILE A 245 1.18 -22.73 17.82
C ILE A 245 0.98 -24.19 17.35
N LYS A 246 -0.26 -24.59 17.06
CA LYS A 246 -0.56 -25.95 16.57
C LYS A 246 -0.17 -26.15 15.10
N THR A 247 0.11 -25.08 14.37
CA THR A 247 0.59 -25.18 12.99
C THR A 247 2.09 -25.50 13.01
N PRO A 248 2.57 -26.49 12.25
CA PRO A 248 4.01 -26.74 12.16
C PRO A 248 4.77 -25.48 11.74
N GLU A 249 5.96 -25.26 12.30
CA GLU A 249 6.73 -24.03 12.22
C GLU A 249 6.87 -23.49 10.79
N GLU A 250 7.16 -24.37 9.82
CA GLU A 250 7.37 -23.97 8.43
C GLU A 250 6.09 -23.98 7.57
N LYS A 251 4.97 -24.44 8.12
CA LYS A 251 3.69 -24.48 7.40
C LYS A 251 2.93 -23.15 7.56
N LYS A 252 2.19 -22.79 6.54
CA LYS A 252 1.28 -21.63 6.59
C LYS A 252 0.13 -21.90 7.55
N VAL A 253 -0.21 -20.90 8.37
CA VAL A 253 -1.39 -20.94 9.25
C VAL A 253 -2.70 -21.00 8.42
N TRP A 254 -2.70 -20.37 7.25
CA TRP A 254 -3.80 -20.38 6.30
C TRP A 254 -3.30 -20.78 4.92
N GLU A 255 -3.61 -21.96 4.45
CA GLU A 255 -3.28 -22.41 3.09
C GLU A 255 -4.13 -21.66 2.07
N HIS A 256 -5.40 -21.46 2.39
CA HIS A 256 -6.35 -20.74 1.54
C HIS A 256 -7.07 -19.64 2.30
N ILE A 257 -7.17 -18.46 1.67
CA ILE A 257 -7.92 -17.31 2.17
C ILE A 257 -8.96 -16.96 1.12
N HIS A 258 -10.24 -17.14 1.45
CA HIS A 258 -11.34 -16.88 0.53
C HIS A 258 -11.25 -15.48 -0.08
N GLY A 259 -11.38 -15.37 -1.41
CA GLY A 259 -11.21 -14.13 -2.16
C GLY A 259 -12.14 -12.99 -1.70
N ALA A 260 -13.38 -13.36 -1.34
CA ALA A 260 -14.42 -12.42 -0.92
C ALA A 260 -14.34 -12.01 0.57
N ALA A 261 -13.48 -12.63 1.39
CA ALA A 261 -13.29 -12.22 2.78
C ALA A 261 -12.87 -10.75 2.87
N ASP A 262 -13.61 -9.93 3.64
CA ASP A 262 -13.31 -8.49 3.80
C ASP A 262 -12.18 -8.23 4.81
N ILE A 263 -10.98 -8.69 4.47
CA ILE A 263 -9.79 -8.54 5.32
C ILE A 263 -9.53 -7.07 5.69
N HIS A 264 -9.86 -6.13 4.80
CA HIS A 264 -9.67 -4.70 5.09
C HIS A 264 -10.68 -4.17 6.11
N GLY A 265 -11.92 -4.65 6.07
CA GLY A 265 -12.95 -4.34 7.06
C GLY A 265 -12.59 -4.91 8.43
N TYR A 266 -12.18 -6.18 8.51
CA TYR A 266 -11.73 -6.82 9.76
C TYR A 266 -10.53 -6.11 10.37
N ARG A 267 -9.55 -5.74 9.54
CA ARG A 267 -8.41 -4.93 10.00
C ARG A 267 -8.84 -3.55 10.51
N ALA A 268 -9.81 -2.90 9.87
CA ALA A 268 -10.32 -1.62 10.36
C ALA A 268 -11.00 -1.77 11.74
N ALA A 269 -11.76 -2.84 11.96
CA ALA A 269 -12.33 -3.17 13.27
C ALA A 269 -11.25 -3.35 14.33
N ASN A 270 -10.18 -4.11 14.04
CA ASN A 270 -9.03 -4.27 14.92
C ASN A 270 -8.40 -2.91 15.30
N LEU A 271 -8.17 -2.02 14.35
CA LEU A 271 -7.61 -0.69 14.61
C LEU A 271 -8.52 0.20 15.49
N HIS A 272 -9.85 0.02 15.40
CA HIS A 272 -10.79 0.70 16.31
C HIS A 272 -10.67 0.19 17.73
N LEU A 273 -10.55 -1.13 17.93
CA LEU A 273 -10.32 -1.74 19.25
C LEU A 273 -9.02 -1.24 19.89
N GLN A 274 -7.92 -1.17 19.12
CA GLN A 274 -6.65 -0.63 19.62
C GLN A 274 -6.76 0.85 20.06
N LYS A 275 -7.50 1.68 19.32
CA LYS A 275 -7.68 3.10 19.65
C LYS A 275 -8.58 3.33 20.88
N GLY A 276 -9.57 2.50 21.09
CA GLY A 276 -10.42 2.55 22.28
C GLY A 276 -9.60 2.38 23.56
N ARG A 277 -8.71 1.40 23.58
CA ARG A 277 -7.82 1.12 24.71
C ARG A 277 -6.82 2.21 25.04
N GLY A 278 -6.35 2.98 24.04
CA GLY A 278 -5.44 4.11 24.25
C GLY A 278 -6.09 5.37 24.83
N LYS A 279 -7.42 5.48 24.83
CA LYS A 279 -8.16 6.61 25.41
C LYS A 279 -8.56 6.40 26.86
N GLU A 280 -8.55 5.17 27.35
CA GLU A 280 -8.84 4.87 28.77
C GLU A 280 -7.63 5.13 29.70
N LYS A 281 -6.46 5.48 29.14
CA LYS A 281 -5.19 5.69 29.88
C LYS A 281 -4.72 7.15 29.95
N THR A 282 -5.53 8.10 29.46
CA THR A 282 -5.31 9.55 29.62
C THR A 282 -6.45 10.18 30.44
#